data_e22c6e7b2cfc2cbadc26f5d990a42347
#
_entry.id   e22c6e7b2cfc2cbadc26f5d990a42347
#
_cell.length_a   1.000
_cell.length_b   1.000
_cell.length_c   1.000
_cell.angle_alpha   90.00
_cell.angle_beta   90.00
_cell.angle_gamma   90.00
#
_symmetry.space_group_name_H-M   'P 1'
#
loop_
_entity.id
_entity.type
_entity.pdbx_description
1 polymer ?
#
loop_
_entity_poly.entity_id
_entity_poly.type
_entity_poly.pdbx_seq_one_letter_code
_entity_poly.pdbx_strand_id
1 'polypeptide(L)'
;MELYLDSANPSEISAAFQLGIFHGLTTTPTFLKRQGITNVDHWLLETAKQVPIIQIEALGNSAQEIVNEANRLLGLGLNHETTVFKIPVSLHGLEACARLTKDGIMTNVHLIYTPQQAYMAMNSGATYVCPLVGRLQDQGMDALALVDSIVAFKDRHAYPSKVMFSSVRHSEHVRNAMDLGVDAVTVPWSVVQLLPNNHLTSLGSAQFDEDHRRMTVRVEQVLRPNQPIVSPDSPLREALVAMTLSGLGAVVLAENQRAIGLFTDGDLRRLMEHTSNLDTNSSIRSMHALRPPLAISGSALLQEAFSRFTETKVDQLLVEDDNGNALGLIDIQDLN
;
A
#
# COMPACT_ATOMS: atom_id res chain seq x y z
N MET A 1 6.48 21.21 0.83
CA MET A 1 5.17 21.26 0.14
C MET A 1 4.11 20.66 1.04
N GLU A 2 3.05 21.40 1.37
CA GLU A 2 1.93 20.93 2.18
C GLU A 2 1.04 20.00 1.36
N LEU A 3 0.63 18.88 1.93
CA LEU A 3 -0.28 17.92 1.27
C LEU A 3 -1.69 18.07 1.85
N TYR A 4 -2.67 18.33 0.98
CA TYR A 4 -4.09 18.40 1.31
C TYR A 4 -4.86 17.26 0.63
N LEU A 5 -5.85 16.70 1.33
CA LEU A 5 -6.82 15.81 0.72
C LEU A 5 -7.92 16.63 0.04
N ASP A 6 -8.31 16.26 -1.18
CA ASP A 6 -9.42 16.88 -1.90
C ASP A 6 -10.63 15.94 -1.92
N SER A 7 -11.51 16.07 -0.91
CA SER A 7 -12.64 15.14 -0.73
C SER A 7 -13.77 15.75 0.10
N ALA A 8 -14.94 15.11 0.05
CA ALA A 8 -16.06 15.28 0.98
C ALA A 8 -16.58 13.92 1.50
N ASN A 9 -15.92 12.80 1.15
CA ASN A 9 -16.30 11.46 1.56
C ASN A 9 -15.74 11.16 2.97
N PRO A 10 -16.58 10.86 3.98
CA PRO A 10 -16.12 10.60 5.34
C PRO A 10 -15.14 9.42 5.46
N SER A 11 -15.34 8.37 4.66
CA SER A 11 -14.45 7.20 4.68
C SER A 11 -13.06 7.54 4.13
N GLU A 12 -12.98 8.33 3.05
CA GLU A 12 -11.71 8.79 2.49
C GLU A 12 -10.98 9.73 3.46
N ILE A 13 -11.72 10.64 4.11
CA ILE A 13 -11.18 11.57 5.11
C ILE A 13 -10.59 10.77 6.28
N SER A 14 -11.34 9.83 6.84
CA SER A 14 -10.87 8.99 7.93
C SER A 14 -9.61 8.21 7.55
N ALA A 15 -9.61 7.53 6.40
CA ALA A 15 -8.46 6.77 5.92
C ALA A 15 -7.23 7.64 5.67
N ALA A 16 -7.41 8.81 5.05
CA ALA A 16 -6.32 9.72 4.74
C ALA A 16 -5.66 10.29 6.00
N PHE A 17 -6.45 10.77 6.96
CA PHE A 17 -5.89 11.40 8.16
C PHE A 17 -5.27 10.39 9.14
N GLN A 18 -5.64 9.10 9.07
CA GLN A 18 -4.92 8.03 9.78
C GLN A 18 -3.48 7.85 9.30
N LEU A 19 -3.14 8.24 8.06
CA LEU A 19 -1.76 8.19 7.56
C LEU A 19 -0.83 9.22 8.24
N GLY A 20 -1.36 10.27 8.85
CA GLY A 20 -0.59 11.29 9.57
C GLY A 20 0.26 12.22 8.68
N ILE A 21 0.04 12.23 7.35
CA ILE A 21 0.85 12.99 6.38
C ILE A 21 0.13 14.21 5.80
N PHE A 22 -1.16 14.38 6.08
CA PHE A 22 -1.96 15.47 5.52
C PHE A 22 -1.96 16.70 6.42
N HIS A 23 -1.72 17.87 5.82
CA HIS A 23 -1.81 19.18 6.46
C HIS A 23 -3.26 19.66 6.61
N GLY A 24 -4.17 19.17 5.77
CA GLY A 24 -5.56 19.55 5.82
C GLY A 24 -6.41 18.95 4.72
N LEU A 25 -7.65 19.41 4.69
CA LEU A 25 -8.68 19.01 3.77
C LEU A 25 -9.12 20.18 2.90
N THR A 26 -9.27 19.99 1.60
CA THR A 26 -10.02 20.89 0.72
C THR A 26 -11.31 20.22 0.30
N THR A 27 -12.38 21.00 0.21
CA THR A 27 -13.64 20.53 -0.35
C THR A 27 -14.27 21.60 -1.22
N THR A 28 -15.32 21.24 -1.96
CA THR A 28 -16.09 22.14 -2.78
C THR A 28 -17.58 21.79 -2.72
N PRO A 29 -18.49 22.72 -3.02
CA PRO A 29 -19.93 22.42 -3.10
C PRO A 29 -20.25 21.25 -4.05
N THR A 30 -19.44 21.08 -5.09
CA THR A 30 -19.59 19.96 -6.03
C THR A 30 -19.33 18.61 -5.36
N PHE A 31 -18.30 18.51 -4.50
CA PHE A 31 -18.03 17.29 -3.76
C PHE A 31 -19.11 17.00 -2.72
N LEU A 32 -19.52 18.00 -1.96
CA LEU A 32 -20.62 17.88 -0.99
C LEU A 32 -21.90 17.37 -1.64
N LYS A 33 -22.26 17.96 -2.79
CA LYS A 33 -23.43 17.53 -3.58
C LYS A 33 -23.31 16.08 -4.06
N ARG A 34 -22.14 15.67 -4.57
CA ARG A 34 -21.89 14.29 -5.04
C ARG A 34 -22.00 13.27 -3.91
N GLN A 35 -21.64 13.65 -2.69
CA GLN A 35 -21.78 12.80 -1.49
C GLN A 35 -23.20 12.82 -0.89
N GLY A 36 -24.13 13.56 -1.47
CA GLY A 36 -25.50 13.66 -0.98
C GLY A 36 -25.63 14.39 0.36
N ILE A 37 -24.67 15.26 0.71
CA ILE A 37 -24.67 16.00 1.95
C ILE A 37 -25.72 17.11 1.86
N THR A 38 -26.76 17.00 2.67
CA THR A 38 -27.88 17.95 2.72
C THR A 38 -27.74 18.99 3.83
N ASN A 39 -27.13 18.62 4.97
CA ASN A 39 -26.82 19.54 6.06
C ASN A 39 -25.33 19.90 6.03
N VAL A 40 -25.01 20.89 5.20
CA VAL A 40 -23.63 21.31 4.95
C VAL A 40 -22.97 21.86 6.21
N ASP A 41 -23.66 22.72 6.96
CA ASP A 41 -23.13 23.36 8.17
C ASP A 41 -22.74 22.32 9.23
N HIS A 42 -23.59 21.34 9.47
CA HIS A 42 -23.29 20.23 10.39
C HIS A 42 -22.07 19.43 9.91
N TRP A 43 -22.04 19.08 8.63
CA TRP A 43 -20.92 18.35 8.05
C TRP A 43 -19.59 19.09 8.19
N LEU A 44 -19.58 20.41 7.94
CA LEU A 44 -18.39 21.25 8.09
C LEU A 44 -17.87 21.27 9.53
N LEU A 45 -18.76 21.46 10.50
CA LEU A 45 -18.42 21.48 11.93
C LEU A 45 -17.84 20.14 12.41
N GLU A 46 -18.44 19.03 12.01
CA GLU A 46 -17.94 17.70 12.41
C GLU A 46 -16.63 17.34 11.70
N THR A 47 -16.48 17.71 10.44
CA THR A 47 -15.26 17.46 9.70
C THR A 47 -14.10 18.32 10.19
N ALA A 48 -14.34 19.58 10.53
CA ALA A 48 -13.32 20.49 11.06
C ALA A 48 -12.68 19.98 12.37
N LYS A 49 -13.39 19.17 13.16
CA LYS A 49 -12.84 18.54 14.37
C LYS A 49 -11.85 17.41 14.08
N GLN A 50 -11.90 16.85 12.87
CA GLN A 50 -11.13 15.65 12.47
C GLN A 50 -9.86 15.97 11.67
N VAL A 51 -9.73 17.21 11.19
CA VAL A 51 -8.64 17.61 10.29
C VAL A 51 -7.88 18.82 10.85
N PRO A 52 -6.56 18.92 10.64
CA PRO A 52 -5.78 20.04 11.13
C PRO A 52 -6.20 21.40 10.55
N ILE A 53 -6.42 21.44 9.24
CA ILE A 53 -6.88 22.63 8.50
C ILE A 53 -8.01 22.20 7.57
N ILE A 54 -9.09 22.97 7.52
CA ILE A 54 -10.18 22.79 6.56
C ILE A 54 -10.26 23.99 5.61
N GLN A 55 -10.32 23.74 4.30
CA GLN A 55 -10.50 24.76 3.28
C GLN A 55 -11.89 24.60 2.63
N ILE A 56 -12.74 25.58 2.82
CA ILE A 56 -14.16 25.57 2.46
C ILE A 56 -14.57 26.80 1.68
N GLU A 57 -15.59 26.69 0.82
CA GLU A 57 -16.07 27.82 0.04
C GLU A 57 -16.82 28.86 0.89
N ALA A 58 -16.49 30.14 0.68
CA ALA A 58 -17.33 31.27 1.07
C ALA A 58 -17.84 31.92 -0.23
N LEU A 59 -19.13 31.77 -0.50
CA LEU A 59 -19.74 32.20 -1.75
C LEU A 59 -20.69 33.39 -1.52
N GLY A 60 -20.78 34.25 -2.54
CA GLY A 60 -21.68 35.39 -2.57
C GLY A 60 -21.56 36.15 -3.89
N ASN A 61 -22.56 36.96 -4.22
CA ASN A 61 -22.59 37.77 -5.41
C ASN A 61 -21.95 39.18 -5.22
N SER A 62 -21.55 39.49 -4.00
CA SER A 62 -20.85 40.72 -3.61
C SER A 62 -19.78 40.44 -2.57
N ALA A 63 -18.82 41.33 -2.42
CA ALA A 63 -17.80 41.24 -1.38
C ALA A 63 -18.42 41.14 0.03
N GLN A 64 -19.50 41.91 0.26
CA GLN A 64 -20.19 41.87 1.56
C GLN A 64 -20.85 40.52 1.84
N GLU A 65 -21.47 39.89 0.84
CA GLU A 65 -22.09 38.57 1.00
C GLU A 65 -21.03 37.50 1.31
N ILE A 66 -19.88 37.50 0.61
CA ILE A 66 -18.76 36.58 0.88
C ILE A 66 -18.24 36.74 2.30
N VAL A 67 -18.00 37.97 2.74
CA VAL A 67 -17.54 38.27 4.13
C VAL A 67 -18.61 37.85 5.15
N ASN A 68 -19.88 38.10 4.88
CA ASN A 68 -20.96 37.69 5.78
C ASN A 68 -21.04 36.16 5.87
N GLU A 69 -20.86 35.43 4.78
CA GLU A 69 -20.86 33.96 4.79
C GLU A 69 -19.68 33.39 5.57
N ALA A 70 -18.46 33.92 5.39
CA ALA A 70 -17.31 33.54 6.19
C ALA A 70 -17.54 33.78 7.69
N ASN A 71 -18.04 34.97 8.06
CA ASN A 71 -18.36 35.29 9.46
C ASN A 71 -19.51 34.43 10.01
N ARG A 72 -20.52 34.10 9.21
CA ARG A 72 -21.61 33.18 9.59
C ARG A 72 -21.05 31.80 9.96
N LEU A 73 -20.17 31.25 9.12
CA LEU A 73 -19.54 29.95 9.35
C LEU A 73 -18.64 29.94 10.59
N LEU A 74 -17.86 31.00 10.83
CA LEU A 74 -17.12 31.17 12.07
C LEU A 74 -18.03 31.28 13.29
N GLY A 75 -19.14 32.02 13.16
CA GLY A 75 -20.16 32.15 14.19
C GLY A 75 -20.87 30.85 14.55
N LEU A 76 -20.87 29.85 13.65
CA LEU A 76 -21.38 28.50 13.95
C LEU A 76 -20.38 27.65 14.76
N GLY A 77 -19.13 28.08 14.91
CA GLY A 77 -18.13 27.40 15.74
C GLY A 77 -16.90 26.88 15.00
N LEU A 78 -16.69 27.24 13.73
CA LEU A 78 -15.43 26.97 13.05
C LEU A 78 -14.30 27.84 13.66
N ASN A 79 -13.13 27.27 13.80
CA ASN A 79 -11.97 27.98 14.33
C ASN A 79 -11.27 28.78 13.21
N HIS A 80 -11.09 30.09 13.38
CA HIS A 80 -10.46 30.98 12.40
C HIS A 80 -8.99 30.65 12.14
N GLU A 81 -8.27 30.03 13.09
CA GLU A 81 -6.87 29.62 12.94
C GLU A 81 -6.69 28.36 12.07
N THR A 82 -7.75 27.55 11.94
CA THR A 82 -7.71 26.29 11.19
C THR A 82 -8.67 26.21 10.01
N THR A 83 -9.42 27.31 9.77
CA THR A 83 -10.34 27.41 8.63
C THR A 83 -9.80 28.37 7.60
N VAL A 84 -9.73 27.92 6.35
CA VAL A 84 -9.36 28.74 5.19
C VAL A 84 -10.57 28.89 4.29
N PHE A 85 -10.98 30.13 4.00
CA PHE A 85 -12.09 30.39 3.11
C PHE A 85 -11.65 30.46 1.65
N LYS A 86 -12.19 29.55 0.85
CA LYS A 86 -11.96 29.52 -0.60
C LYS A 86 -12.91 30.52 -1.28
N ILE A 87 -12.34 31.38 -2.11
CA ILE A 87 -13.04 32.48 -2.76
C ILE A 87 -12.74 32.44 -4.26
N PRO A 88 -13.75 32.32 -5.14
CA PRO A 88 -13.53 32.42 -6.59
C PRO A 88 -12.93 33.78 -6.97
N VAL A 89 -11.93 33.76 -7.86
CA VAL A 89 -11.30 35.00 -8.32
C VAL A 89 -12.30 35.87 -9.10
N SER A 90 -12.52 37.08 -8.60
CA SER A 90 -13.33 38.13 -9.19
C SER A 90 -13.05 39.48 -8.49
N LEU A 91 -13.49 40.60 -9.00
CA LEU A 91 -13.26 41.89 -8.32
C LEU A 91 -13.84 41.90 -6.90
N HIS A 92 -15.08 41.43 -6.74
CA HIS A 92 -15.71 41.34 -5.42
C HIS A 92 -15.09 40.24 -4.54
N GLY A 93 -14.59 39.14 -5.15
CA GLY A 93 -13.85 38.10 -4.43
C GLY A 93 -12.52 38.61 -3.89
N LEU A 94 -11.79 39.39 -4.68
CA LEU A 94 -10.53 40.03 -4.24
C LEU A 94 -10.76 41.07 -3.16
N GLU A 95 -11.83 41.87 -3.24
CA GLU A 95 -12.23 42.80 -2.17
C GLU A 95 -12.58 42.04 -0.88
N ALA A 96 -13.36 40.96 -0.97
CA ALA A 96 -13.68 40.11 0.18
C ALA A 96 -12.42 39.49 0.80
N CYS A 97 -11.50 38.96 -0.03
CA CYS A 97 -10.21 38.46 0.41
C CYS A 97 -9.43 39.52 1.21
N ALA A 98 -9.27 40.71 0.66
CA ALA A 98 -8.55 41.80 1.31
C ALA A 98 -9.17 42.21 2.66
N ARG A 99 -10.49 42.15 2.79
CA ARG A 99 -11.19 42.45 4.05
C ARG A 99 -10.99 41.34 5.08
N LEU A 100 -11.19 40.06 4.70
CA LEU A 100 -11.00 38.92 5.59
C LEU A 100 -9.55 38.80 6.06
N THR A 101 -8.58 39.04 5.19
CA THR A 101 -7.16 38.99 5.56
C THR A 101 -6.77 40.08 6.59
N LYS A 102 -7.38 41.28 6.51
CA LYS A 102 -7.18 42.32 7.54
C LYS A 102 -7.68 41.91 8.90
N ASP A 103 -8.71 41.04 8.94
CA ASP A 103 -9.27 40.50 10.18
C ASP A 103 -8.52 39.23 10.63
N GLY A 104 -7.38 38.89 10.00
CA GLY A 104 -6.55 37.72 10.33
C GLY A 104 -7.14 36.39 9.85
N ILE A 105 -8.14 36.39 8.99
CA ILE A 105 -8.81 35.22 8.47
C ILE A 105 -8.06 34.71 7.23
N MET A 106 -7.71 33.43 7.23
CA MET A 106 -7.02 32.79 6.10
C MET A 106 -7.94 32.63 4.90
N THR A 107 -7.42 32.94 3.71
CA THR A 107 -8.17 32.85 2.46
C THR A 107 -7.41 32.06 1.39
N ASN A 108 -8.14 31.39 0.50
CA ASN A 108 -7.64 30.74 -0.69
C ASN A 108 -8.37 31.27 -1.92
N VAL A 109 -7.71 32.15 -2.67
CA VAL A 109 -8.27 32.63 -3.94
C VAL A 109 -8.02 31.58 -5.02
N HIS A 110 -9.09 30.98 -5.50
CA HIS A 110 -9.04 29.86 -6.45
C HIS A 110 -9.75 30.17 -7.78
N LEU A 111 -9.88 29.14 -8.65
CA LEU A 111 -10.30 29.29 -10.05
C LEU A 111 -9.35 30.21 -10.84
N ILE A 112 -8.06 30.11 -10.55
CA ILE A 112 -7.03 30.88 -11.22
C ILE A 112 -6.58 30.14 -12.47
N TYR A 113 -6.60 30.88 -13.59
CA TYR A 113 -6.28 30.37 -14.92
C TYR A 113 -5.29 31.27 -15.68
N THR A 114 -4.91 32.43 -15.11
CA THR A 114 -3.94 33.35 -15.70
C THR A 114 -2.96 33.91 -14.65
N PRO A 115 -1.72 34.32 -15.06
CA PRO A 115 -0.79 34.95 -14.13
C PRO A 115 -1.32 36.27 -13.53
N GLN A 116 -2.11 37.02 -14.28
CA GLN A 116 -2.72 38.28 -13.82
C GLN A 116 -3.72 38.04 -12.69
N GLN A 117 -4.51 36.96 -12.76
CA GLN A 117 -5.42 36.58 -11.68
C GLN A 117 -4.64 36.23 -10.40
N ALA A 118 -3.55 35.46 -10.54
CA ALA A 118 -2.67 35.13 -9.43
C ALA A 118 -2.02 36.37 -8.79
N TYR A 119 -1.54 37.29 -9.63
CA TYR A 119 -0.99 38.57 -9.18
C TYR A 119 -2.00 39.39 -8.35
N MET A 120 -3.23 39.52 -8.83
CA MET A 120 -4.27 40.23 -8.08
C MET A 120 -4.63 39.54 -6.77
N ALA A 121 -4.68 38.21 -6.75
CA ALA A 121 -4.93 37.42 -5.55
C ALA A 121 -3.83 37.63 -4.49
N MET A 122 -2.55 37.60 -4.89
CA MET A 122 -1.43 37.89 -4.00
C MET A 122 -1.49 39.30 -3.40
N ASN A 123 -1.83 40.30 -4.24
CA ASN A 123 -1.99 41.69 -3.78
C ASN A 123 -3.20 41.89 -2.88
N SER A 124 -4.23 41.05 -2.95
CA SER A 124 -5.34 41.08 -1.99
C SER A 124 -5.02 40.42 -0.65
N GLY A 125 -3.80 39.91 -0.47
CA GLY A 125 -3.32 39.26 0.77
C GLY A 125 -3.76 37.82 0.93
N ALA A 126 -4.15 37.13 -0.15
CA ALA A 126 -4.54 35.72 -0.11
C ALA A 126 -3.48 34.84 0.54
N THR A 127 -3.87 34.00 1.50
CA THR A 127 -2.98 33.00 2.11
C THR A 127 -2.58 31.94 1.09
N TYR A 128 -3.53 31.49 0.28
CA TYR A 128 -3.29 30.56 -0.82
C TYR A 128 -3.78 31.17 -2.15
N VAL A 129 -3.00 30.91 -3.19
CA VAL A 129 -3.31 31.22 -4.57
C VAL A 129 -3.39 29.90 -5.33
N CYS A 130 -4.57 29.57 -5.90
CA CYS A 130 -4.86 28.21 -6.30
C CYS A 130 -5.18 28.07 -7.79
N PRO A 131 -4.18 27.83 -8.67
CA PRO A 131 -4.38 27.49 -10.07
C PRO A 131 -4.99 26.07 -10.22
N LEU A 132 -5.95 25.95 -11.15
CA LEU A 132 -6.63 24.68 -11.41
C LEU A 132 -6.01 23.96 -12.61
N VAL A 133 -4.91 23.26 -12.37
CA VAL A 133 -4.06 22.65 -13.39
C VAL A 133 -4.80 21.62 -14.23
N GLY A 134 -5.43 20.62 -13.61
CA GLY A 134 -6.13 19.58 -14.39
C GLY A 134 -7.24 20.14 -15.26
N ARG A 135 -7.93 21.22 -14.82
CA ARG A 135 -8.98 21.86 -15.63
C ARG A 135 -8.42 22.62 -16.82
N LEU A 136 -7.24 23.24 -16.69
CA LEU A 136 -6.56 23.87 -17.82
C LEU A 136 -6.08 22.84 -18.83
N GLN A 137 -5.52 21.72 -18.37
CA GLN A 137 -5.08 20.64 -19.24
C GLN A 137 -6.26 19.95 -19.95
N ASP A 138 -7.43 19.85 -19.30
CA ASP A 138 -8.68 19.38 -19.95
C ASP A 138 -9.04 20.27 -21.19
N GLN A 139 -8.56 21.51 -21.24
CA GLN A 139 -8.72 22.44 -22.37
C GLN A 139 -7.51 22.49 -23.33
N GLY A 140 -6.53 21.60 -23.14
CA GLY A 140 -5.31 21.56 -23.96
C GLY A 140 -4.32 22.71 -23.70
N MET A 141 -4.46 23.41 -22.56
CA MET A 141 -3.58 24.53 -22.23
C MET A 141 -2.33 24.05 -21.45
N ASP A 142 -1.21 24.74 -21.61
CA ASP A 142 0.01 24.52 -20.85
C ASP A 142 -0.15 25.06 -19.41
N ALA A 143 -0.74 24.22 -18.56
CA ALA A 143 -0.97 24.57 -17.17
C ALA A 143 0.30 24.58 -16.33
N LEU A 144 1.33 23.81 -16.71
CA LEU A 144 2.58 23.75 -15.95
C LEU A 144 3.38 25.04 -16.14
N ALA A 145 3.46 25.57 -17.34
CA ALA A 145 4.06 26.88 -17.60
C ALA A 145 3.35 28.01 -16.84
N LEU A 146 2.03 27.93 -16.67
CA LEU A 146 1.29 28.87 -15.84
C LEU A 146 1.74 28.79 -14.39
N VAL A 147 1.80 27.59 -13.79
CA VAL A 147 2.21 27.41 -12.38
C VAL A 147 3.65 27.86 -12.17
N ASP A 148 4.56 27.49 -13.08
CA ASP A 148 5.96 27.92 -13.05
C ASP A 148 6.08 29.45 -13.01
N SER A 149 5.36 30.14 -13.88
CA SER A 149 5.35 31.61 -13.92
C SER A 149 4.78 32.23 -12.63
N ILE A 150 3.78 31.60 -12.00
CA ILE A 150 3.18 32.06 -10.74
C ILE A 150 4.19 31.88 -9.59
N VAL A 151 4.86 30.72 -9.49
CA VAL A 151 5.89 30.46 -8.46
C VAL A 151 7.06 31.41 -8.64
N ALA A 152 7.60 31.53 -9.86
CA ALA A 152 8.71 32.44 -10.16
C ALA A 152 8.36 33.91 -9.83
N PHE A 153 7.13 34.33 -10.12
CA PHE A 153 6.65 35.67 -9.78
C PHE A 153 6.56 35.87 -8.26
N LYS A 154 5.93 34.92 -7.54
CA LYS A 154 5.83 34.92 -6.08
C LYS A 154 7.21 35.09 -5.44
N ASP A 155 8.17 34.27 -5.84
CA ASP A 155 9.52 34.27 -5.27
C ASP A 155 10.29 35.55 -5.60
N ARG A 156 10.23 36.01 -6.85
CA ARG A 156 10.90 37.25 -7.30
C ARG A 156 10.46 38.48 -6.52
N HIS A 157 9.20 38.55 -6.13
CA HIS A 157 8.61 39.67 -5.47
C HIS A 157 8.37 39.41 -3.96
N ALA A 158 8.82 38.25 -3.45
CA ALA A 158 8.73 37.87 -2.04
C ALA A 158 7.28 37.93 -1.48
N TYR A 159 6.29 37.50 -2.25
CA TYR A 159 4.91 37.42 -1.76
C TYR A 159 4.80 36.33 -0.67
N PRO A 160 4.10 36.63 0.46
CA PRO A 160 3.90 35.62 1.51
C PRO A 160 2.86 34.56 1.16
N SER A 161 2.12 34.75 0.08
CA SER A 161 1.09 33.80 -0.39
C SER A 161 1.71 32.44 -0.74
N LYS A 162 0.98 31.37 -0.45
CA LYS A 162 1.34 30.00 -0.84
C LYS A 162 0.66 29.64 -2.17
N VAL A 163 1.42 29.09 -3.11
CA VAL A 163 0.87 28.57 -4.36
C VAL A 163 0.38 27.15 -4.12
N MET A 164 -0.92 26.89 -4.32
CA MET A 164 -1.55 25.59 -4.15
C MET A 164 -1.89 24.97 -5.49
N PHE A 165 -1.19 23.91 -5.88
CA PHE A 165 -1.48 23.13 -7.07
C PHE A 165 -2.76 22.32 -6.87
N SER A 166 -3.75 22.49 -7.74
CA SER A 166 -5.07 21.86 -7.57
C SER A 166 -5.63 21.26 -8.85
N SER A 167 -6.79 20.62 -8.70
CA SER A 167 -7.42 19.85 -9.81
C SER A 167 -6.52 18.71 -10.30
N VAL A 168 -5.87 18.04 -9.35
CA VAL A 168 -5.01 16.87 -9.60
C VAL A 168 -5.83 15.71 -10.17
N ARG A 169 -5.34 15.06 -11.24
CA ARG A 169 -6.00 13.97 -11.95
C ARG A 169 -5.28 12.64 -11.85
N HIS A 170 -3.97 12.66 -11.68
CA HIS A 170 -3.09 11.48 -11.66
C HIS A 170 -1.81 11.76 -10.86
N SER A 171 -1.04 10.73 -10.55
CA SER A 171 0.19 10.82 -9.74
C SER A 171 1.26 11.75 -10.34
N GLU A 172 1.33 11.83 -11.66
CA GLU A 172 2.25 12.72 -12.38
C GLU A 172 2.04 14.20 -12.01
N HIS A 173 0.79 14.63 -11.76
CA HIS A 173 0.52 15.99 -11.31
C HIS A 173 1.17 16.28 -9.94
N VAL A 174 1.24 15.29 -9.06
CA VAL A 174 1.91 15.45 -7.75
C VAL A 174 3.42 15.61 -7.94
N ARG A 175 4.03 14.83 -8.85
CA ARG A 175 5.43 15.01 -9.23
C ARG A 175 5.68 16.39 -9.82
N ASN A 176 4.85 16.81 -10.76
CA ASN A 176 4.96 18.15 -11.37
C ASN A 176 4.84 19.26 -10.32
N ALA A 177 3.96 19.11 -9.33
CA ALA A 177 3.84 20.05 -8.21
C ALA A 177 5.14 20.15 -7.40
N MET A 178 5.81 19.01 -7.15
CA MET A 178 7.11 18.97 -6.47
C MET A 178 8.19 19.65 -7.31
N ASP A 179 8.27 19.32 -8.60
CA ASP A 179 9.29 19.83 -9.52
C ASP A 179 9.17 21.35 -9.72
N LEU A 180 7.95 21.87 -9.71
CA LEU A 180 7.65 23.31 -9.82
C LEU A 180 7.85 24.08 -8.51
N GLY A 181 8.12 23.40 -7.39
CA GLY A 181 8.37 24.05 -6.11
C GLY A 181 7.16 24.75 -5.51
N VAL A 182 5.94 24.28 -5.76
CA VAL A 182 4.75 24.87 -5.15
C VAL A 182 4.72 24.64 -3.64
N ASP A 183 4.03 25.52 -2.91
CA ASP A 183 3.96 25.45 -1.45
C ASP A 183 2.99 24.38 -0.95
N ALA A 184 1.91 24.11 -1.72
CA ALA A 184 0.88 23.15 -1.36
C ALA A 184 0.32 22.43 -2.60
N VAL A 185 -0.21 21.23 -2.37
CA VAL A 185 -0.96 20.45 -3.37
C VAL A 185 -2.21 19.85 -2.73
N THR A 186 -3.34 19.86 -3.45
CA THR A 186 -4.54 19.15 -3.01
C THR A 186 -4.85 18.00 -3.96
N VAL A 187 -4.99 16.79 -3.38
CA VAL A 187 -4.97 15.52 -4.11
C VAL A 187 -6.21 14.70 -3.77
N PRO A 188 -6.98 14.21 -4.74
CA PRO A 188 -8.09 13.31 -4.48
C PRO A 188 -7.60 11.94 -4.00
N TRP A 189 -8.41 11.28 -3.13
CA TRP A 189 -8.04 10.01 -2.51
C TRP A 189 -7.63 8.93 -3.51
N SER A 190 -8.32 8.84 -4.63
CA SER A 190 -8.00 7.88 -5.70
C SER A 190 -6.59 8.05 -6.28
N VAL A 191 -6.05 9.27 -6.27
CA VAL A 191 -4.66 9.52 -6.69
C VAL A 191 -3.69 9.24 -5.53
N VAL A 192 -4.03 9.62 -4.29
CA VAL A 192 -3.21 9.34 -3.11
C VAL A 192 -2.87 7.86 -3.00
N GLN A 193 -3.86 6.98 -3.20
CA GLN A 193 -3.68 5.52 -3.17
C GLN A 193 -2.67 4.99 -4.20
N LEU A 194 -2.41 5.74 -5.26
CA LEU A 194 -1.47 5.35 -6.31
C LEU A 194 -0.03 5.85 -6.05
N LEU A 195 0.16 6.85 -5.19
CA LEU A 195 1.47 7.47 -4.97
C LEU A 195 2.55 6.50 -4.45
N PRO A 196 2.26 5.56 -3.52
CA PRO A 196 3.27 4.62 -3.05
C PRO A 196 3.53 3.45 -4.01
N ASN A 197 2.73 3.27 -5.06
CA ASN A 197 2.82 2.10 -5.93
C ASN A 197 4.05 2.14 -6.81
N ASN A 198 4.94 1.17 -6.62
CA ASN A 198 6.12 0.98 -7.45
C ASN A 198 6.46 -0.51 -7.54
N HIS A 199 6.75 -0.99 -8.75
CA HIS A 199 7.09 -2.40 -8.99
C HIS A 199 8.33 -2.84 -8.19
N LEU A 200 9.37 -2.01 -8.13
CA LEU A 200 10.59 -2.33 -7.38
C LEU A 200 10.33 -2.39 -5.87
N THR A 201 9.45 -1.53 -5.35
CA THR A 201 9.03 -1.58 -3.95
C THR A 201 8.32 -2.90 -3.64
N SER A 202 7.41 -3.33 -4.53
CA SER A 202 6.69 -4.60 -4.37
C SER A 202 7.64 -5.80 -4.41
N LEU A 203 8.61 -5.81 -5.34
CA LEU A 203 9.63 -6.86 -5.41
C LEU A 203 10.50 -6.88 -4.14
N GLY A 204 10.95 -5.72 -3.68
CA GLY A 204 11.76 -5.62 -2.46
C GLY A 204 11.00 -6.09 -1.21
N SER A 205 9.73 -5.71 -1.07
CA SER A 205 8.90 -6.17 0.05
C SER A 205 8.70 -7.68 0.02
N ALA A 206 8.39 -8.26 -1.13
CA ALA A 206 8.24 -9.71 -1.28
C ALA A 206 9.54 -10.46 -0.94
N GLN A 207 10.71 -9.91 -1.34
CA GLN A 207 12.01 -10.48 -0.96
C GLN A 207 12.24 -10.41 0.57
N PHE A 208 11.89 -9.30 1.21
CA PHE A 208 12.02 -9.16 2.66
C PHE A 208 11.12 -10.13 3.42
N ASP A 209 9.89 -10.31 2.96
CA ASP A 209 8.95 -11.27 3.54
C ASP A 209 9.47 -12.70 3.43
N GLU A 210 10.05 -13.08 2.28
CA GLU A 210 10.65 -14.40 2.07
C GLU A 210 11.91 -14.60 2.95
N ASP A 211 12.80 -13.62 2.98
CA ASP A 211 14.01 -13.67 3.82
C ASP A 211 13.62 -13.76 5.31
N HIS A 212 12.64 -12.99 5.74
CA HIS A 212 12.12 -13.05 7.11
C HIS A 212 11.53 -14.43 7.44
N ARG A 213 10.72 -15.00 6.54
CA ARG A 213 10.16 -16.34 6.67
C ARG A 213 11.27 -17.38 6.85
N ARG A 214 12.30 -17.33 6.01
CA ARG A 214 13.45 -18.27 6.09
C ARG A 214 14.21 -18.16 7.40
N MET A 215 14.30 -16.96 7.96
CA MET A 215 15.02 -16.66 9.21
C MET A 215 14.21 -16.92 10.48
N THR A 216 12.91 -17.11 10.41
CA THR A 216 12.03 -17.20 11.59
C THR A 216 11.23 -18.48 11.67
N VAL A 217 10.89 -19.09 10.53
CA VAL A 217 10.08 -20.31 10.48
C VAL A 217 10.94 -21.55 10.61
N ARG A 218 10.51 -22.51 11.44
CA ARG A 218 11.17 -23.80 11.64
C ARG A 218 10.70 -24.81 10.62
N VAL A 219 11.56 -25.76 10.30
CA VAL A 219 11.31 -26.84 9.33
C VAL A 219 10.06 -27.65 9.69
N GLU A 220 9.87 -27.99 10.97
CA GLU A 220 8.69 -28.74 11.43
C GLU A 220 7.35 -28.03 11.19
N GLN A 221 7.36 -26.68 11.13
CA GLN A 221 6.14 -25.88 10.92
C GLN A 221 5.62 -25.90 9.48
N VAL A 222 6.44 -26.30 8.52
CA VAL A 222 6.08 -26.40 7.11
C VAL A 222 5.87 -27.83 6.63
N LEU A 223 5.99 -28.81 7.53
CA LEU A 223 5.68 -30.21 7.22
C LEU A 223 4.21 -30.35 6.77
N ARG A 224 4.00 -31.08 5.68
CA ARG A 224 2.65 -31.40 5.18
C ARG A 224 1.87 -32.25 6.22
N PRO A 225 0.54 -32.16 6.27
CA PRO A 225 -0.26 -32.89 7.26
C PRO A 225 -0.12 -34.41 7.20
N ASN A 226 0.03 -34.97 5.99
CA ASN A 226 0.14 -36.40 5.76
C ASN A 226 1.59 -36.77 5.46
N GLN A 227 2.35 -37.10 6.50
CA GLN A 227 3.73 -37.51 6.34
C GLN A 227 3.84 -38.97 5.91
N PRO A 228 4.63 -39.28 4.88
CA PRO A 228 4.74 -40.63 4.32
C PRO A 228 5.78 -41.44 5.12
N ILE A 229 5.38 -41.96 6.27
CA ILE A 229 6.23 -42.80 7.13
C ILE A 229 5.58 -44.19 7.22
N VAL A 230 6.31 -45.23 6.80
CA VAL A 230 5.87 -46.62 6.89
C VAL A 230 6.95 -47.53 7.49
N SER A 231 6.53 -48.73 7.93
CA SER A 231 7.50 -49.75 8.34
C SER A 231 8.21 -50.32 7.09
N PRO A 232 9.49 -50.63 7.13
CA PRO A 232 10.17 -51.32 6.03
C PRO A 232 9.59 -52.73 5.74
N ASP A 233 8.91 -53.30 6.73
CA ASP A 233 8.23 -54.60 6.61
C ASP A 233 6.80 -54.49 6.02
N SER A 234 6.31 -53.27 5.82
CA SER A 234 5.05 -53.01 5.13
C SER A 234 5.11 -53.47 3.68
N PRO A 235 3.95 -53.92 3.09
CA PRO A 235 3.82 -54.21 1.69
C PRO A 235 4.14 -52.96 0.82
N LEU A 236 4.77 -53.19 -0.33
CA LEU A 236 5.07 -52.11 -1.30
C LEU A 236 3.84 -51.28 -1.63
N ARG A 237 2.65 -51.84 -1.74
CA ARG A 237 1.39 -51.12 -2.01
C ARG A 237 1.10 -50.03 -0.95
N GLU A 238 1.44 -50.26 0.33
CA GLU A 238 1.24 -49.25 1.40
C GLU A 238 2.16 -48.04 1.22
N ALA A 239 3.42 -48.28 0.85
CA ALA A 239 4.34 -47.23 0.50
C ALA A 239 3.83 -46.38 -0.69
N LEU A 240 3.35 -47.04 -1.76
CA LEU A 240 2.81 -46.35 -2.93
C LEU A 240 1.60 -45.46 -2.57
N VAL A 241 0.72 -45.96 -1.70
CA VAL A 241 -0.43 -45.21 -1.22
C VAL A 241 0.05 -44.00 -0.39
N ALA A 242 1.02 -44.20 0.52
CA ALA A 242 1.57 -43.09 1.36
C ALA A 242 2.26 -42.02 0.49
N MET A 243 3.04 -42.41 -0.52
CA MET A 243 3.66 -41.52 -1.51
C MET A 243 2.60 -40.69 -2.26
N THR A 244 1.52 -41.33 -2.68
CA THR A 244 0.42 -40.68 -3.41
C THR A 244 -0.32 -39.68 -2.51
N LEU A 245 -0.64 -40.06 -1.28
CA LEU A 245 -1.38 -39.23 -0.34
C LEU A 245 -0.56 -37.99 0.13
N SER A 246 0.75 -38.15 0.28
CA SER A 246 1.64 -37.04 0.65
C SER A 246 1.98 -36.11 -0.53
N GLY A 247 1.92 -36.64 -1.77
CA GLY A 247 2.37 -35.94 -2.96
C GLY A 247 3.89 -35.68 -3.01
N LEU A 248 4.70 -36.43 -2.22
CA LEU A 248 6.13 -36.24 -2.13
C LEU A 248 6.96 -37.17 -3.03
N GLY A 249 6.33 -38.19 -3.65
CA GLY A 249 7.05 -39.14 -4.49
C GLY A 249 8.09 -40.00 -3.76
N ALA A 250 8.06 -39.96 -2.42
CA ALA A 250 8.95 -40.74 -1.55
C ALA A 250 8.27 -41.10 -0.24
N VAL A 251 8.80 -42.11 0.45
CA VAL A 251 8.34 -42.57 1.76
C VAL A 251 9.52 -42.89 2.66
N VAL A 252 9.43 -42.45 3.93
CA VAL A 252 10.38 -42.77 4.98
C VAL A 252 10.10 -44.20 5.47
N LEU A 253 11.16 -45.00 5.52
CA LEU A 253 11.13 -46.35 6.10
C LEU A 253 11.64 -46.22 7.53
N ALA A 254 10.76 -46.39 8.53
CA ALA A 254 11.11 -46.20 9.93
C ALA A 254 10.86 -47.45 10.77
N GLU A 255 11.80 -47.69 11.71
CA GLU A 255 11.67 -48.66 12.79
C GLU A 255 11.84 -47.95 14.15
N ASN A 256 10.95 -48.26 15.09
CA ASN A 256 10.97 -47.60 16.42
C ASN A 256 11.07 -46.08 16.31
N GLN A 257 10.31 -45.50 15.40
CA GLN A 257 10.26 -44.06 15.08
C GLN A 257 11.53 -43.50 14.42
N ARG A 258 12.58 -44.28 14.22
CA ARG A 258 13.83 -43.84 13.57
C ARG A 258 13.84 -44.23 12.11
N ALA A 259 14.21 -43.30 11.26
CA ALA A 259 14.33 -43.54 9.83
C ALA A 259 15.57 -44.43 9.55
N ILE A 260 15.37 -45.52 8.85
CA ILE A 260 16.40 -46.44 8.41
C ILE A 260 16.59 -46.51 6.92
N GLY A 261 15.69 -45.87 6.17
CA GLY A 261 15.76 -45.82 4.73
C GLY A 261 14.76 -44.83 4.13
N LEU A 262 14.94 -44.57 2.85
CA LEU A 262 14.02 -43.84 2.01
C LEU A 262 13.69 -44.69 0.78
N PHE A 263 12.43 -44.76 0.37
CA PHE A 263 12.00 -45.39 -0.86
C PHE A 263 11.32 -44.33 -1.75
N THR A 264 11.78 -44.21 -2.97
CA THR A 264 11.38 -43.15 -3.89
C THR A 264 10.75 -43.67 -5.18
N ASP A 265 10.09 -42.80 -5.97
CA ASP A 265 9.63 -43.12 -7.32
C ASP A 265 10.77 -43.64 -8.22
N GLY A 266 12.01 -43.12 -8.01
CA GLY A 266 13.20 -43.62 -8.71
C GLY A 266 13.53 -45.05 -8.35
N ASP A 267 13.34 -45.46 -7.08
CA ASP A 267 13.56 -46.81 -6.61
C ASP A 267 12.51 -47.75 -7.16
N LEU A 268 11.25 -47.30 -7.20
CA LEU A 268 10.17 -48.08 -7.83
C LEU A 268 10.44 -48.36 -9.30
N ARG A 269 10.88 -47.35 -10.07
CA ARG A 269 11.23 -47.52 -11.47
C ARG A 269 12.35 -48.54 -11.67
N ARG A 270 13.40 -48.48 -10.86
CA ARG A 270 14.51 -49.44 -10.89
C ARG A 270 14.05 -50.87 -10.55
N LEU A 271 13.15 -51.05 -9.59
CA LEU A 271 12.56 -52.34 -9.28
C LEU A 271 11.77 -52.88 -10.49
N MET A 272 10.98 -52.06 -11.16
CA MET A 272 10.21 -52.43 -12.34
C MET A 272 11.09 -52.82 -13.54
N GLU A 273 12.26 -52.17 -13.71
CA GLU A 273 13.22 -52.50 -14.78
C GLU A 273 13.86 -53.88 -14.57
N HIS A 274 14.08 -54.27 -13.32
CA HIS A 274 14.81 -55.51 -12.99
C HIS A 274 13.89 -56.70 -12.64
N THR A 275 12.59 -56.49 -12.49
CA THR A 275 11.65 -57.51 -12.05
C THR A 275 10.47 -57.62 -13.02
N SER A 276 10.36 -58.74 -13.73
CA SER A 276 9.31 -58.96 -14.72
C SER A 276 7.89 -59.08 -14.11
N ASN A 277 7.78 -59.41 -12.81
CA ASN A 277 6.53 -59.51 -12.07
C ASN A 277 6.69 -58.99 -10.66
N LEU A 278 6.42 -57.68 -10.46
CA LEU A 278 6.57 -57.01 -9.18
C LEU A 278 5.40 -57.38 -8.26
N ASP A 279 5.68 -58.11 -7.17
CA ASP A 279 4.67 -58.42 -6.16
C ASP A 279 4.51 -57.27 -5.17
N THR A 280 3.44 -56.52 -5.30
CA THR A 280 3.14 -55.38 -4.43
C THR A 280 2.76 -55.75 -2.99
N ASN A 281 2.58 -57.02 -2.67
CA ASN A 281 2.33 -57.52 -1.33
C ASN A 281 3.63 -57.90 -0.58
N SER A 282 4.75 -58.01 -1.27
CA SER A 282 6.06 -58.25 -0.65
C SER A 282 6.53 -57.02 0.13
N SER A 283 7.30 -57.25 1.21
CA SER A 283 7.84 -56.17 2.05
C SER A 283 8.92 -55.37 1.31
N ILE A 284 9.00 -54.08 1.55
CA ILE A 284 9.98 -53.18 0.95
C ILE A 284 11.40 -53.63 1.32
N ARG A 285 11.62 -54.07 2.57
CA ARG A 285 12.89 -54.59 3.05
C ARG A 285 13.45 -55.71 2.21
N SER A 286 12.59 -56.56 1.67
CA SER A 286 13.02 -57.69 0.83
C SER A 286 13.45 -57.31 -0.59
N MET A 287 13.07 -56.10 -1.03
CA MET A 287 13.23 -55.64 -2.40
C MET A 287 14.16 -54.46 -2.56
N HIS A 288 14.45 -53.74 -1.48
CA HIS A 288 15.18 -52.47 -1.55
C HIS A 288 16.25 -52.39 -0.46
N ALA A 289 17.46 -51.93 -0.83
CA ALA A 289 18.54 -51.68 0.10
C ALA A 289 18.27 -50.46 0.93
N LEU A 290 18.20 -50.62 2.24
CA LEU A 290 17.96 -49.57 3.19
C LEU A 290 19.20 -48.66 3.32
N ARG A 291 19.05 -47.38 3.10
CA ARG A 291 20.09 -46.35 3.29
C ARG A 291 19.49 -45.20 4.04
N PRO A 292 20.07 -44.78 5.17
CA PRO A 292 19.59 -43.61 5.89
C PRO A 292 19.55 -42.37 4.98
N PRO A 293 18.43 -41.63 4.93
CA PRO A 293 18.34 -40.40 4.16
C PRO A 293 19.15 -39.27 4.83
N LEU A 294 19.42 -38.22 4.07
CA LEU A 294 19.94 -36.98 4.64
C LEU A 294 18.87 -36.34 5.51
N ALA A 295 19.25 -35.97 6.72
CA ALA A 295 18.34 -35.46 7.72
C ALA A 295 18.64 -33.98 8.07
N ILE A 296 17.60 -33.32 8.55
CA ILE A 296 17.64 -32.00 9.17
C ILE A 296 16.78 -32.01 10.45
N SER A 297 17.16 -31.24 11.45
CA SER A 297 16.34 -31.10 12.66
C SER A 297 15.03 -30.33 12.34
N GLY A 298 13.92 -30.80 12.92
CA GLY A 298 12.64 -30.06 12.84
C GLY A 298 12.71 -28.67 13.48
N SER A 299 13.58 -28.48 14.46
CA SER A 299 13.84 -27.20 15.12
C SER A 299 14.75 -26.27 14.33
N ALA A 300 15.42 -26.73 13.26
CA ALA A 300 16.23 -25.91 12.35
C ALA A 300 15.37 -24.86 11.63
N LEU A 301 15.99 -23.76 11.24
CA LEU A 301 15.31 -22.71 10.46
C LEU A 301 15.22 -23.11 8.98
N LEU A 302 14.23 -22.57 8.25
CA LEU A 302 14.11 -22.82 6.80
C LEU A 302 15.36 -22.40 6.03
N GLN A 303 16.09 -21.39 6.49
CA GLN A 303 17.37 -20.97 5.90
C GLN A 303 18.40 -22.12 5.93
N GLU A 304 18.45 -22.90 6.99
CA GLU A 304 19.35 -24.05 7.10
C GLU A 304 18.92 -25.17 6.14
N ALA A 305 17.61 -25.43 6.04
CA ALA A 305 17.07 -26.39 5.08
C ALA A 305 17.43 -25.98 3.64
N PHE A 306 17.23 -24.70 3.27
CA PHE A 306 17.58 -24.17 1.97
C PHE A 306 19.07 -24.34 1.63
N SER A 307 19.95 -24.03 2.59
CA SER A 307 21.39 -24.25 2.44
C SER A 307 21.70 -25.73 2.21
N ARG A 308 21.05 -26.62 2.99
CA ARG A 308 21.25 -28.07 2.90
C ARG A 308 20.82 -28.62 1.53
N PHE A 309 19.66 -28.20 1.01
CA PHE A 309 19.20 -28.56 -0.34
C PHE A 309 20.19 -28.11 -1.42
N THR A 310 20.68 -26.86 -1.30
CA THR A 310 21.61 -26.26 -2.27
C THR A 310 22.95 -27.01 -2.31
N GLU A 311 23.48 -27.38 -1.13
CA GLU A 311 24.77 -28.07 -1.00
C GLU A 311 24.70 -29.53 -1.46
N THR A 312 23.63 -30.23 -1.08
CA THR A 312 23.51 -31.67 -1.30
C THR A 312 22.84 -32.03 -2.61
N LYS A 313 22.11 -31.10 -3.24
CA LYS A 313 21.36 -31.27 -4.50
C LYS A 313 20.37 -32.44 -4.45
N VAL A 314 19.78 -32.68 -3.29
CA VAL A 314 18.67 -33.62 -3.12
C VAL A 314 17.35 -32.88 -3.24
N ASP A 315 16.28 -33.56 -3.60
CA ASP A 315 14.93 -32.96 -3.69
C ASP A 315 14.18 -33.02 -2.37
N GLN A 316 14.60 -33.93 -1.45
CA GLN A 316 13.92 -34.18 -0.18
C GLN A 316 14.92 -34.38 0.95
N LEU A 317 14.55 -33.90 2.15
CA LEU A 317 15.27 -34.15 3.41
C LEU A 317 14.35 -34.82 4.42
N LEU A 318 14.89 -35.77 5.17
CA LEU A 318 14.25 -36.30 6.38
C LEU A 318 14.23 -35.21 7.45
N VAL A 319 13.07 -35.02 8.08
CA VAL A 319 12.95 -34.15 9.26
C VAL A 319 12.88 -34.99 10.50
N GLU A 320 13.77 -34.72 11.47
CA GLU A 320 13.84 -35.41 12.72
C GLU A 320 13.58 -34.48 13.91
N ASP A 321 13.02 -35.06 15.00
CA ASP A 321 12.94 -34.37 16.27
C ASP A 321 14.30 -34.37 17.00
N ASP A 322 14.36 -33.70 18.17
CA ASP A 322 15.59 -33.64 19.00
C ASP A 322 16.02 -35.00 19.55
N ASN A 323 15.18 -36.05 19.50
CA ASN A 323 15.48 -37.42 19.92
C ASN A 323 15.91 -38.29 18.73
N GLY A 324 15.90 -37.76 17.50
CA GLY A 324 16.22 -38.49 16.28
C GLY A 324 15.04 -39.34 15.77
N ASN A 325 13.81 -39.02 16.17
CA ASN A 325 12.62 -39.65 15.61
C ASN A 325 12.20 -38.96 14.30
N ALA A 326 11.80 -39.76 13.32
CA ALA A 326 11.36 -39.25 12.04
C ALA A 326 10.02 -38.51 12.20
N LEU A 327 9.98 -37.21 11.89
CA LEU A 327 8.79 -36.40 11.82
C LEU A 327 8.16 -36.43 10.43
N GLY A 328 8.96 -36.65 9.37
CA GLY A 328 8.48 -36.72 8.00
C GLY A 328 9.52 -36.32 6.97
N LEU A 329 9.06 -35.93 5.80
CA LEU A 329 9.87 -35.40 4.69
C LEU A 329 9.48 -33.95 4.40
N ILE A 330 10.48 -33.17 4.08
CA ILE A 330 10.31 -31.86 3.45
C ILE A 330 10.87 -31.90 2.02
N ASP A 331 10.13 -31.37 1.06
CA ASP A 331 10.57 -31.18 -0.32
C ASP A 331 11.10 -29.75 -0.51
N ILE A 332 12.04 -29.57 -1.45
CA ILE A 332 12.57 -28.23 -1.76
C ILE A 332 11.46 -27.24 -2.14
N GLN A 333 10.35 -27.72 -2.70
CA GLN A 333 9.18 -26.91 -3.07
C GLN A 333 8.39 -26.40 -1.84
N ASP A 334 8.51 -27.06 -0.68
CA ASP A 334 7.85 -26.64 0.56
C ASP A 334 8.52 -25.43 1.23
N LEU A 335 9.70 -25.05 0.71
CA LEU A 335 10.43 -23.88 1.19
C LEU A 335 9.94 -22.55 0.58
N ASN A 336 9.17 -22.60 -0.51
CA ASN A 336 8.70 -21.41 -1.24
C ASN A 336 7.36 -20.90 -0.71
#